data_73ffafd43ac388307093ebf93bf516f4
#
_entry.id   73ffafd43ac388307093ebf93bf516f4
#
_cell.length_a   1.000
_cell.length_b   1.000
_cell.length_c   1.000
_cell.angle_alpha   90.00
_cell.angle_beta   90.00
_cell.angle_gamma   90.00
#
_symmetry.space_group_name_H-M   'P 1'
#
loop_
_entity.id
_entity.type
_entity.pdbx_description
1 polymer ?
#
loop_
_entity_poly.entity_id
_entity_poly.type
_entity_poly.pdbx_seq_one_letter_code
_entity_poly.pdbx_strand_id
1 'polypeptide(L)'
;LVGSEMCIRDRANSVKEVLEKKGIEIHLNARAQSIHDTNDGVTLTYSDVSDGTPYFVDGDAILIATGRKPMIEGLNLQAAGIGVDAHGAIVVNDQLRTTVPHVWAMGDVKGGPQFTYLSLDDFRIIRDQLFGDKKRDIGDRDPVPYAVFIDPPLAHIGLTEEEALKRGYSFKVSRLPATSVVRSRTLKQTDGMLKAIVNDHSGKIMGCTLFCAEAPEIINIVAMAMKTGQHYTFLRDFIFTHPSMSEGLNELFDI
;
A
#
# COMPACT_ATOMS: atom_id res chain seq x y z
N LEU A 1 -1.81 -11.37 4.92
CA LEU A 1 -1.14 -10.69 3.81
C LEU A 1 -0.70 -11.74 2.80
N VAL A 2 -1.54 -12.02 1.81
CA VAL A 2 -1.19 -12.87 0.67
C VAL A 2 -0.73 -11.94 -0.44
N GLY A 3 0.55 -12.00 -0.78
CA GLY A 3 1.12 -11.26 -1.90
C GLY A 3 2.61 -11.46 -2.03
N SER A 4 3.02 -12.17 -3.04
CA SER A 4 4.30 -12.31 -3.74
C SER A 4 5.61 -12.15 -2.94
N GLU A 5 6.34 -13.24 -2.87
CA GLU A 5 7.27 -13.55 -1.79
C GLU A 5 8.69 -12.97 -1.81
N MET A 6 9.18 -12.24 -2.81
CA MET A 6 10.59 -11.80 -2.79
C MET A 6 10.85 -10.30 -2.60
N CYS A 7 10.06 -9.42 -3.15
CA CYS A 7 10.23 -7.97 -2.93
C CYS A 7 9.44 -7.42 -1.75
N ILE A 8 8.39 -8.13 -1.38
CA ILE A 8 7.76 -7.99 -0.07
C ILE A 8 8.75 -8.42 1.01
N ARG A 9 9.60 -9.43 0.76
CA ARG A 9 10.59 -9.89 1.73
C ARG A 9 11.55 -8.80 2.20
N ASP A 10 12.18 -8.04 1.29
CA ASP A 10 13.12 -6.99 1.73
C ASP A 10 12.41 -5.92 2.55
N ARG A 11 11.22 -5.49 2.11
CA ARG A 11 10.40 -4.49 2.83
C ARG A 11 9.81 -5.08 4.11
N ALA A 12 9.25 -6.27 4.03
CA ALA A 12 8.65 -6.95 5.17
C ALA A 12 9.70 -7.31 6.22
N ASN A 13 10.90 -7.72 5.80
CA ASN A 13 12.00 -8.00 6.72
C ASN A 13 12.48 -6.72 7.42
N SER A 14 12.67 -5.62 6.69
CA SER A 14 13.04 -4.34 7.29
C SER A 14 11.98 -3.83 8.26
N VAL A 15 10.70 -3.96 7.92
CA VAL A 15 9.59 -3.61 8.83
C VAL A 15 9.59 -4.53 10.04
N LYS A 16 9.72 -5.85 9.83
CA LYS A 16 9.79 -6.84 10.91
C LYS A 16 10.91 -6.52 11.88
N GLU A 17 12.15 -6.31 11.38
CA GLU A 17 13.31 -6.00 12.20
C GLU A 17 13.10 -4.73 13.06
N VAL A 18 12.52 -3.67 12.49
CA VAL A 18 12.24 -2.43 13.21
C VAL A 18 11.17 -2.64 14.28
N LEU A 19 10.10 -3.38 13.97
CA LEU A 19 9.03 -3.66 14.93
C LEU A 19 9.51 -4.58 16.06
N GLU A 20 10.32 -5.59 15.75
CA GLU A 20 10.91 -6.49 16.76
C GLU A 20 11.87 -5.75 17.69
N LYS A 21 12.68 -4.80 17.18
CA LYS A 21 13.50 -3.91 18.02
C LYS A 21 12.65 -3.06 18.99
N LYS A 22 11.39 -2.80 18.64
CA LYS A 22 10.42 -2.09 19.49
C LYS A 22 9.67 -3.01 20.46
N GLY A 23 10.02 -4.29 20.51
CA GLY A 23 9.43 -5.28 21.43
C GLY A 23 8.16 -5.95 20.92
N ILE A 24 7.85 -5.84 19.63
CA ILE A 24 6.68 -6.51 19.02
C ILE A 24 7.11 -7.89 18.52
N GLU A 25 6.49 -8.94 19.03
CA GLU A 25 6.67 -10.30 18.51
C GLU A 25 5.84 -10.52 17.25
N ILE A 26 6.47 -11.05 16.19
CA ILE A 26 5.81 -11.27 14.89
C ILE A 26 5.89 -12.75 14.52
N HIS A 27 4.75 -13.42 14.53
CA HIS A 27 4.61 -14.82 14.11
C HIS A 27 4.11 -14.88 12.67
N LEU A 28 4.98 -15.29 11.75
CA LEU A 28 4.64 -15.52 10.34
C LEU A 28 4.09 -16.94 10.18
N ASN A 29 3.37 -17.18 9.08
CA ASN A 29 2.70 -18.45 8.79
C ASN A 29 1.76 -18.94 9.91
N ALA A 30 1.29 -18.03 10.74
CA ALA A 30 0.40 -18.31 11.86
C ALA A 30 -1.07 -18.16 11.44
N ARG A 31 -1.89 -19.15 11.77
CA ARG A 31 -3.34 -19.16 11.56
C ARG A 31 -4.05 -19.17 12.90
N ALA A 32 -4.76 -18.08 13.22
CA ALA A 32 -5.65 -18.02 14.38
C ALA A 32 -6.72 -19.12 14.29
N GLN A 33 -6.95 -19.85 15.39
CA GLN A 33 -7.92 -20.94 15.48
C GLN A 33 -9.07 -20.62 16.42
N SER A 34 -8.76 -20.17 17.63
CA SER A 34 -9.77 -19.81 18.62
C SER A 34 -9.29 -18.72 19.57
N ILE A 35 -10.23 -18.04 20.15
CA ILE A 35 -10.04 -17.02 21.18
C ILE A 35 -10.90 -17.44 22.37
N HIS A 36 -10.34 -17.43 23.55
CA HIS A 36 -11.01 -17.77 24.80
C HIS A 36 -10.80 -16.65 25.82
N ASP A 37 -11.88 -16.17 26.40
CA ASP A 37 -11.82 -15.25 27.54
C ASP A 37 -11.30 -16.00 28.77
N THR A 38 -10.45 -15.36 29.54
CA THR A 38 -9.96 -15.81 30.84
C THR A 38 -10.35 -14.82 31.92
N ASN A 39 -10.12 -15.14 33.19
CA ASN A 39 -10.42 -14.23 34.30
C ASN A 39 -9.58 -12.93 34.25
N ASP A 40 -8.36 -13.01 33.65
CA ASP A 40 -7.37 -11.95 33.66
C ASP A 40 -7.04 -11.43 32.24
N GLY A 41 -7.85 -11.79 31.22
CA GLY A 41 -7.59 -11.36 29.84
C GLY A 41 -8.11 -12.34 28.80
N VAL A 42 -7.30 -12.65 27.78
CA VAL A 42 -7.68 -13.47 26.64
C VAL A 42 -6.55 -14.40 26.21
N THR A 43 -6.86 -15.65 25.88
CA THR A 43 -5.93 -16.60 25.27
C THR A 43 -6.26 -16.77 23.79
N LEU A 44 -5.29 -16.51 22.91
CA LEU A 44 -5.35 -16.83 21.50
C LEU A 44 -4.66 -18.17 21.24
N THR A 45 -5.36 -19.11 20.61
CA THR A 45 -4.77 -20.31 20.02
C THR A 45 -4.53 -20.09 18.54
N TYR A 46 -3.32 -20.35 18.08
CA TYR A 46 -2.97 -20.32 16.66
C TYR A 46 -2.12 -21.53 16.28
N SER A 47 -2.04 -21.87 15.00
CA SER A 47 -1.16 -22.94 14.51
C SER A 47 -0.22 -22.41 13.44
N ASP A 48 0.97 -23.04 13.35
CA ASP A 48 1.82 -22.90 12.17
C ASP A 48 1.13 -23.56 10.97
N VAL A 49 1.09 -22.84 9.83
CA VAL A 49 0.42 -23.34 8.61
C VAL A 49 1.20 -24.47 7.96
N SER A 50 2.53 -24.57 8.20
CA SER A 50 3.40 -25.56 7.55
C SER A 50 3.28 -26.96 8.14
N ASP A 51 3.10 -27.08 9.46
CA ASP A 51 3.08 -28.36 10.18
C ASP A 51 1.87 -28.57 11.09
N GLY A 52 1.03 -27.54 11.27
CA GLY A 52 -0.15 -27.57 12.11
C GLY A 52 0.12 -27.52 13.61
N THR A 53 1.37 -27.26 14.02
CA THR A 53 1.74 -27.20 15.45
C THR A 53 0.94 -26.10 16.16
N PRO A 54 0.23 -26.41 17.26
CA PRO A 54 -0.54 -25.43 18.01
C PRO A 54 0.34 -24.62 18.96
N TYR A 55 0.04 -23.34 19.05
CA TYR A 55 0.66 -22.39 19.98
C TYR A 55 -0.42 -21.61 20.73
N PHE A 56 -0.06 -21.09 21.91
CA PHE A 56 -0.94 -20.30 22.76
C PHE A 56 -0.25 -18.99 23.13
N VAL A 57 -1.00 -17.92 23.12
CA VAL A 57 -0.55 -16.60 23.57
C VAL A 57 -1.63 -15.99 24.46
N ASP A 58 -1.23 -15.60 25.66
CA ASP A 58 -2.08 -14.87 26.60
C ASP A 58 -1.83 -13.37 26.47
N GLY A 59 -2.88 -12.57 26.66
CA GLY A 59 -2.82 -11.12 26.62
C GLY A 59 -3.96 -10.48 27.40
N ASP A 60 -3.78 -9.22 27.77
CA ASP A 60 -4.79 -8.42 28.47
C ASP A 60 -5.94 -8.02 27.52
N ALA A 61 -5.66 -7.93 26.22
CA ALA A 61 -6.62 -7.57 25.18
C ALA A 61 -6.22 -8.14 23.83
N ILE A 62 -7.19 -8.27 22.92
CA ILE A 62 -6.97 -8.70 21.55
C ILE A 62 -7.53 -7.71 20.54
N LEU A 63 -6.73 -7.38 19.52
CA LEU A 63 -7.17 -6.61 18.35
C LEU A 63 -7.35 -7.54 17.16
N ILE A 64 -8.58 -7.65 16.65
CA ILE A 64 -8.89 -8.42 15.45
C ILE A 64 -8.78 -7.50 14.23
N ALA A 65 -7.71 -7.67 13.45
CA ALA A 65 -7.41 -6.88 12.26
C ALA A 65 -7.29 -7.75 10.99
N THR A 66 -8.21 -8.73 10.83
CA THR A 66 -8.16 -9.80 9.83
C THR A 66 -8.73 -9.42 8.46
N GLY A 67 -8.95 -8.14 8.19
CA GLY A 67 -9.43 -7.62 6.92
C GLY A 67 -10.85 -7.05 6.99
N ARG A 68 -11.44 -6.79 5.81
CA ARG A 68 -12.75 -6.19 5.63
C ARG A 68 -13.53 -6.92 4.55
N LYS A 69 -14.84 -6.93 4.68
CA LYS A 69 -15.77 -7.36 3.63
C LYS A 69 -16.68 -6.20 3.22
N PRO A 70 -17.17 -6.18 1.97
CA PRO A 70 -18.14 -5.18 1.52
C PRO A 70 -19.40 -5.21 2.40
N MET A 71 -19.86 -4.05 2.84
CA MET A 71 -21.11 -3.92 3.61
C MET A 71 -22.26 -3.76 2.63
N ILE A 72 -22.89 -4.88 2.25
CA ILE A 72 -24.02 -4.95 1.31
C ILE A 72 -25.29 -5.48 1.94
N GLU A 73 -25.24 -5.88 3.21
CA GLU A 73 -26.40 -6.40 3.94
C GLU A 73 -27.50 -5.33 4.01
N GLY A 74 -28.75 -5.73 3.76
CA GLY A 74 -29.90 -4.82 3.76
C GLY A 74 -30.12 -4.01 2.49
N LEU A 75 -29.19 -4.02 1.52
CA LEU A 75 -29.35 -3.28 0.25
C LEU A 75 -30.26 -3.97 -0.78
N ASN A 76 -30.58 -5.25 -0.56
CA ASN A 76 -31.41 -6.06 -1.47
C ASN A 76 -30.99 -5.97 -2.95
N LEU A 77 -29.68 -6.07 -3.20
CA LEU A 77 -29.06 -5.86 -4.51
C LEU A 77 -29.65 -6.78 -5.61
N GLN A 78 -30.01 -8.01 -5.23
CA GLN A 78 -30.59 -8.98 -6.15
C GLN A 78 -31.95 -8.50 -6.72
N ALA A 79 -32.80 -7.90 -5.88
CA ALA A 79 -34.08 -7.35 -6.34
C ALA A 79 -33.90 -6.16 -7.29
N ALA A 80 -32.79 -5.41 -7.15
CA ALA A 80 -32.42 -4.34 -8.06
C ALA A 80 -31.69 -4.80 -9.31
N GLY A 81 -31.35 -6.09 -9.45
CA GLY A 81 -30.57 -6.63 -10.58
C GLY A 81 -29.08 -6.25 -10.54
N ILE A 82 -28.56 -5.86 -9.37
CA ILE A 82 -27.17 -5.45 -9.19
C ILE A 82 -26.32 -6.68 -8.89
N GLY A 83 -25.31 -6.93 -9.74
CA GLY A 83 -24.38 -8.06 -9.60
C GLY A 83 -23.35 -7.82 -8.51
N VAL A 84 -22.95 -8.92 -7.85
CA VAL A 84 -21.83 -8.96 -6.90
C VAL A 84 -20.83 -10.03 -7.34
N ASP A 85 -19.57 -9.84 -6.98
CA ASP A 85 -18.52 -10.83 -7.27
C ASP A 85 -18.44 -11.93 -6.20
N ALA A 86 -17.50 -12.86 -6.36
CA ALA A 86 -17.29 -13.97 -5.43
C ALA A 86 -16.87 -13.53 -4.01
N HIS A 87 -16.40 -12.30 -3.84
CA HIS A 87 -16.00 -11.71 -2.56
C HIS A 87 -17.10 -10.83 -1.95
N GLY A 88 -18.27 -10.75 -2.61
CA GLY A 88 -19.40 -9.94 -2.19
C GLY A 88 -19.28 -8.46 -2.55
N ALA A 89 -18.33 -8.06 -3.38
CA ALA A 89 -18.20 -6.69 -3.85
C ALA A 89 -19.17 -6.41 -5.01
N ILE A 90 -19.72 -5.20 -5.08
CA ILE A 90 -20.59 -4.79 -6.19
C ILE A 90 -19.76 -4.69 -7.47
N VAL A 91 -20.16 -5.42 -8.51
CA VAL A 91 -19.49 -5.40 -9.80
C VAL A 91 -19.73 -4.06 -10.50
N VAL A 92 -18.64 -3.41 -10.92
CA VAL A 92 -18.67 -2.16 -11.67
C VAL A 92 -17.74 -2.22 -12.87
N ASN A 93 -18.02 -1.38 -13.88
CA ASN A 93 -17.10 -1.12 -14.99
C ASN A 93 -16.09 0.00 -14.65
N ASP A 94 -15.23 0.38 -15.60
CA ASP A 94 -14.19 1.38 -15.40
C ASP A 94 -14.75 2.78 -15.08
N GLN A 95 -16.01 3.08 -15.45
CA GLN A 95 -16.72 4.30 -15.07
C GLN A 95 -17.53 4.15 -13.77
N LEU A 96 -17.28 3.08 -12.98
CA LEU A 96 -17.94 2.79 -11.71
C LEU A 96 -19.45 2.51 -11.82
N ARG A 97 -19.94 2.19 -13.02
CA ARG A 97 -21.32 1.85 -13.27
C ARG A 97 -21.54 0.36 -12.96
N THR A 98 -22.60 0.05 -12.23
CA THR A 98 -22.98 -1.34 -11.92
C THR A 98 -23.56 -2.06 -13.13
N THR A 99 -24.03 -3.30 -12.93
CA THR A 99 -24.80 -4.05 -13.94
C THR A 99 -26.11 -3.37 -14.32
N VAL A 100 -26.57 -2.40 -13.53
CA VAL A 100 -27.76 -1.57 -13.79
C VAL A 100 -27.34 -0.19 -14.29
N PRO A 101 -27.71 0.24 -15.52
CA PRO A 101 -27.11 1.40 -16.18
C PRO A 101 -27.22 2.75 -15.48
N HIS A 102 -28.18 2.92 -14.57
CA HIS A 102 -28.42 4.17 -13.84
C HIS A 102 -27.98 4.09 -12.36
N VAL A 103 -27.21 3.02 -12.00
CA VAL A 103 -26.70 2.82 -10.66
C VAL A 103 -25.17 2.70 -10.69
N TRP A 104 -24.50 3.42 -9.80
CA TRP A 104 -23.06 3.40 -9.60
C TRP A 104 -22.73 2.90 -8.20
N ALA A 105 -21.55 2.30 -8.04
CA ALA A 105 -21.00 1.97 -6.74
C ALA A 105 -19.61 2.58 -6.58
N MET A 106 -19.33 3.13 -5.41
CA MET A 106 -18.07 3.82 -5.09
C MET A 106 -17.53 3.40 -3.72
N GLY A 107 -16.24 3.58 -3.53
CA GLY A 107 -15.56 3.23 -2.29
C GLY A 107 -15.41 1.72 -2.09
N ASP A 108 -15.27 1.32 -0.83
CA ASP A 108 -14.91 -0.06 -0.45
C ASP A 108 -15.94 -1.11 -0.90
N VAL A 109 -17.19 -0.71 -1.08
CA VAL A 109 -18.28 -1.63 -1.46
C VAL A 109 -18.11 -2.28 -2.83
N LYS A 110 -17.33 -1.65 -3.74
CA LYS A 110 -17.00 -2.19 -5.07
C LYS A 110 -15.76 -3.08 -5.10
N GLY A 111 -15.13 -3.29 -3.93
CA GLY A 111 -13.87 -4.02 -3.85
C GLY A 111 -12.64 -3.24 -4.34
N GLY A 112 -11.52 -3.94 -4.51
CA GLY A 112 -10.24 -3.33 -4.86
C GLY A 112 -9.55 -2.68 -3.65
N PRO A 113 -8.57 -1.80 -3.87
CA PRO A 113 -7.84 -1.13 -2.79
C PRO A 113 -8.76 -0.22 -1.96
N GLN A 114 -8.78 -0.45 -0.64
CA GLN A 114 -9.69 0.21 0.30
C GLN A 114 -9.04 1.45 0.92
N PHE A 115 -8.98 2.55 0.15
CA PHE A 115 -8.39 3.81 0.58
C PHE A 115 -9.40 4.96 0.46
N THR A 116 -9.43 5.82 1.48
CA THR A 116 -10.32 7.00 1.52
C THR A 116 -10.16 7.91 0.31
N TYR A 117 -8.91 8.14 -0.13
CA TYR A 117 -8.65 9.00 -1.30
C TYR A 117 -9.10 8.35 -2.63
N LEU A 118 -9.16 7.01 -2.71
CA LEU A 118 -9.78 6.33 -3.86
C LEU A 118 -11.30 6.47 -3.85
N SER A 119 -11.94 6.40 -2.69
CA SER A 119 -13.38 6.72 -2.58
C SER A 119 -13.69 8.15 -3.03
N LEU A 120 -12.81 9.10 -2.69
CA LEU A 120 -12.94 10.48 -3.16
C LEU A 120 -12.74 10.59 -4.68
N ASP A 121 -11.81 9.82 -5.23
CA ASP A 121 -11.60 9.80 -6.67
C ASP A 121 -12.74 9.08 -7.42
N ASP A 122 -13.32 8.03 -6.84
CA ASP A 122 -14.55 7.41 -7.34
C ASP A 122 -15.66 8.46 -7.49
N PHE A 123 -15.85 9.31 -6.47
CA PHE A 123 -16.79 10.44 -6.57
C PHE A 123 -16.46 11.36 -7.75
N ARG A 124 -15.18 11.67 -7.98
CA ARG A 124 -14.78 12.54 -9.11
C ARG A 124 -15.09 11.91 -10.47
N ILE A 125 -14.91 10.59 -10.60
CA ILE A 125 -15.26 9.84 -11.80
C ILE A 125 -16.78 9.88 -12.00
N ILE A 126 -17.58 9.52 -10.99
CA ILE A 126 -19.05 9.52 -11.09
C ILE A 126 -19.58 10.93 -11.40
N ARG A 127 -19.01 11.96 -10.77
CA ARG A 127 -19.38 13.35 -11.06
C ARG A 127 -19.12 13.72 -12.53
N ASP A 128 -17.98 13.30 -13.08
CA ASP A 128 -17.67 13.51 -14.49
C ASP A 128 -18.64 12.75 -15.41
N GLN A 129 -18.99 11.51 -15.06
CA GLN A 129 -19.96 10.71 -15.81
C GLN A 129 -21.37 11.31 -15.83
N LEU A 130 -21.79 11.99 -14.76
CA LEU A 130 -23.12 12.57 -14.61
C LEU A 130 -23.22 14.00 -15.16
N PHE A 131 -22.20 14.82 -14.94
CA PHE A 131 -22.24 16.27 -15.13
C PHE A 131 -21.07 16.83 -15.95
N GLY A 132 -20.10 16.00 -16.33
CA GLY A 132 -18.91 16.40 -17.07
C GLY A 132 -18.85 15.84 -18.49
N ASP A 133 -17.63 15.74 -19.01
CA ASP A 133 -17.31 15.28 -20.37
C ASP A 133 -17.33 13.76 -20.54
N LYS A 134 -17.54 12.99 -19.46
CA LYS A 134 -17.56 11.52 -19.42
C LYS A 134 -16.24 10.87 -19.86
N LYS A 135 -15.13 11.54 -19.63
CA LYS A 135 -13.79 11.07 -20.03
C LYS A 135 -13.05 10.34 -18.94
N ARG A 136 -13.40 10.60 -17.67
CA ARG A 136 -12.69 9.99 -16.52
C ARG A 136 -13.13 8.56 -16.27
N ASP A 137 -12.16 7.72 -15.97
CA ASP A 137 -12.36 6.36 -15.51
C ASP A 137 -11.26 5.94 -14.49
N ILE A 138 -11.32 4.69 -14.02
CA ILE A 138 -10.34 4.18 -13.04
C ILE A 138 -8.93 4.03 -13.62
N GLY A 139 -8.76 3.90 -14.94
CA GLY A 139 -7.46 3.83 -15.61
C GLY A 139 -6.64 5.11 -15.49
N ASP A 140 -7.31 6.25 -15.26
CA ASP A 140 -6.63 7.54 -15.04
C ASP A 140 -5.82 7.60 -13.74
N ARG A 141 -6.00 6.64 -12.83
CA ARG A 141 -5.42 6.68 -11.49
C ARG A 141 -3.97 6.26 -11.43
N ASP A 142 -3.55 5.35 -12.28
CA ASP A 142 -2.21 4.75 -12.19
C ASP A 142 -1.09 5.78 -12.44
N PRO A 143 -0.03 5.67 -11.63
CA PRO A 143 0.11 4.83 -10.44
C PRO A 143 -0.52 5.46 -9.18
N VAL A 144 -1.05 4.61 -8.29
CA VAL A 144 -1.65 5.03 -7.01
C VAL A 144 -0.66 4.84 -5.87
N PRO A 145 -0.26 5.89 -5.14
CA PRO A 145 0.56 5.74 -3.94
C PRO A 145 -0.27 5.20 -2.78
N TYR A 146 0.39 4.50 -1.84
CA TYR A 146 -0.23 4.15 -0.56
C TYR A 146 0.77 4.26 0.59
N ALA A 147 0.24 4.38 1.81
CA ALA A 147 1.03 4.41 3.02
C ALA A 147 0.46 3.45 4.09
N VAL A 148 1.38 2.88 4.88
CA VAL A 148 1.09 2.11 6.08
C VAL A 148 1.64 2.90 7.26
N PHE A 149 0.76 3.23 8.22
CA PHE A 149 1.06 4.12 9.34
C PHE A 149 1.65 3.37 10.54
N ILE A 150 2.74 2.66 10.30
CA ILE A 150 3.65 2.13 11.32
C ILE A 150 4.70 3.20 11.66
N ASP A 151 5.59 2.92 12.60
CA ASP A 151 6.65 3.84 13.00
C ASP A 151 8.04 3.21 12.81
N PRO A 152 8.85 3.74 11.85
CA PRO A 152 8.54 4.82 10.89
C PRO A 152 7.46 4.39 9.88
N PRO A 153 6.77 5.35 9.23
CA PRO A 153 5.76 5.02 8.22
C PRO A 153 6.39 4.44 6.95
N LEU A 154 5.66 3.49 6.32
CA LEU A 154 6.01 2.92 5.02
C LEU A 154 5.11 3.52 3.95
N ALA A 155 5.69 4.06 2.88
CA ALA A 155 4.94 4.48 1.70
C ALA A 155 5.47 3.81 0.43
N HIS A 156 4.59 3.58 -0.55
CA HIS A 156 4.96 2.93 -1.81
C HIS A 156 4.14 3.45 -2.98
N ILE A 157 4.75 3.46 -4.15
CA ILE A 157 4.09 3.73 -5.43
C ILE A 157 4.73 2.92 -6.55
N GLY A 158 3.93 2.49 -7.52
CA GLY A 158 4.37 1.81 -8.73
C GLY A 158 4.71 0.33 -8.52
N LEU A 159 5.64 -0.17 -9.34
CA LEU A 159 6.02 -1.58 -9.35
C LEU A 159 7.02 -1.92 -8.25
N THR A 160 6.91 -3.13 -7.73
CA THR A 160 7.97 -3.79 -6.96
C THR A 160 9.01 -4.40 -7.90
N GLU A 161 10.20 -4.75 -7.38
CA GLU A 161 11.22 -5.47 -8.17
C GLU A 161 10.65 -6.77 -8.76
N GLU A 162 9.89 -7.50 -7.97
CA GLU A 162 9.30 -8.76 -8.39
C GLU A 162 8.28 -8.58 -9.52
N GLU A 163 7.41 -7.57 -9.39
CA GLU A 163 6.45 -7.24 -10.44
C GLU A 163 7.15 -6.78 -11.71
N ALA A 164 8.24 -6.01 -11.60
CA ALA A 164 9.04 -5.60 -12.72
C ALA A 164 9.72 -6.81 -13.42
N LEU A 165 10.29 -7.74 -12.62
CA LEU A 165 10.87 -8.99 -13.13
C LEU A 165 9.82 -9.88 -13.80
N LYS A 166 8.66 -10.09 -13.16
CA LYS A 166 7.57 -10.90 -13.73
C LYS A 166 7.04 -10.34 -15.05
N ARG A 167 7.08 -9.01 -15.20
CA ARG A 167 6.68 -8.33 -16.45
C ARG A 167 7.81 -8.26 -17.50
N GLY A 168 8.99 -8.80 -17.20
CA GLY A 168 10.12 -8.84 -18.12
C GLY A 168 10.79 -7.48 -18.35
N TYR A 169 10.66 -6.53 -17.43
CA TYR A 169 11.32 -5.24 -17.56
C TYR A 169 12.82 -5.33 -17.23
N SER A 170 13.64 -4.59 -17.99
CA SER A 170 15.02 -4.26 -17.60
C SER A 170 15.01 -3.00 -16.75
N PHE A 171 15.62 -3.06 -15.57
CA PHE A 171 15.59 -1.96 -14.61
C PHE A 171 16.84 -1.91 -13.73
N LYS A 172 17.09 -0.73 -13.19
CA LYS A 172 18.08 -0.49 -12.13
C LYS A 172 17.36 -0.27 -10.81
N VAL A 173 18.06 -0.62 -9.72
CA VAL A 173 17.56 -0.45 -8.36
C VAL A 173 18.55 0.37 -7.54
N SER A 174 18.06 1.38 -6.88
CA SER A 174 18.80 2.10 -5.84
C SER A 174 18.21 1.83 -4.46
N ARG A 175 19.07 1.73 -3.46
CA ARG A 175 18.73 1.58 -2.06
C ARG A 175 19.54 2.57 -1.23
N LEU A 176 18.85 3.34 -0.41
CA LEU A 176 19.45 4.34 0.47
C LEU A 176 18.98 4.08 1.91
N PRO A 177 19.88 3.79 2.86
CA PRO A 177 19.50 3.72 4.28
C PRO A 177 18.94 5.06 4.75
N ALA A 178 17.91 5.05 5.58
CA ALA A 178 17.34 6.31 6.13
C ALA A 178 18.38 7.13 6.89
N THR A 179 19.40 6.49 7.48
CA THR A 179 20.54 7.15 8.14
C THR A 179 21.35 8.07 7.23
N SER A 180 21.33 7.87 5.91
CA SER A 180 22.03 8.72 4.94
C SER A 180 21.39 10.10 4.84
N VAL A 181 20.08 10.20 5.02
CA VAL A 181 19.35 11.47 4.94
C VAL A 181 19.65 12.35 6.16
N VAL A 182 20.15 13.57 5.93
CA VAL A 182 20.56 14.48 7.03
C VAL A 182 19.43 14.74 8.01
N ARG A 183 18.22 14.98 7.51
CA ARG A 183 17.04 15.25 8.33
C ARG A 183 16.67 14.08 9.25
N SER A 184 16.82 12.84 8.82
CA SER A 184 16.55 11.67 9.65
C SER A 184 17.41 11.66 10.92
N ARG A 185 18.68 12.06 10.79
CA ARG A 185 19.61 12.16 11.91
C ARG A 185 19.23 13.29 12.86
N THR A 186 18.82 14.45 12.34
CA THR A 186 18.37 15.56 13.19
C THR A 186 17.07 15.27 13.93
N LEU A 187 16.18 14.46 13.32
CA LEU A 187 14.95 13.97 13.96
C LEU A 187 15.20 12.79 14.92
N LYS A 188 16.39 12.18 14.89
CA LYS A 188 16.69 10.90 15.58
C LYS A 188 15.75 9.76 15.15
N GLN A 189 15.29 9.80 13.90
CA GLN A 189 14.41 8.79 13.28
C GLN A 189 15.15 8.17 12.09
N THR A 190 16.14 7.33 12.40
CA THR A 190 17.10 6.79 11.43
C THR A 190 16.77 5.38 10.95
N ASP A 191 15.73 4.76 11.50
CA ASP A 191 15.29 3.43 11.08
C ASP A 191 14.68 3.45 9.68
N GLY A 192 14.93 2.37 8.94
CA GLY A 192 14.35 2.13 7.64
C GLY A 192 15.26 2.42 6.46
N MET A 193 14.64 2.47 5.27
CA MET A 193 15.35 2.60 3.99
C MET A 193 14.45 3.23 2.92
N LEU A 194 15.08 3.82 1.93
CA LEU A 194 14.45 4.29 0.71
C LEU A 194 14.90 3.38 -0.45
N LYS A 195 14.01 3.09 -1.39
CA LYS A 195 14.28 2.22 -2.56
C LYS A 195 13.59 2.78 -3.79
N ALA A 196 14.32 2.87 -4.90
CA ALA A 196 13.79 3.27 -6.19
C ALA A 196 14.07 2.22 -7.27
N ILE A 197 13.14 2.09 -8.21
CA ILE A 197 13.23 1.21 -9.38
C ILE A 197 13.05 2.09 -10.61
N VAL A 198 14.01 2.04 -11.51
CA VAL A 198 14.04 2.86 -12.72
C VAL A 198 14.21 1.98 -13.95
N ASN A 199 13.44 2.22 -15.00
CA ASN A 199 13.56 1.51 -16.26
C ASN A 199 14.92 1.82 -16.92
N ASP A 200 15.69 0.79 -17.23
CA ASP A 200 17.06 0.92 -17.71
C ASP A 200 17.18 1.61 -19.09
N HIS A 201 16.15 1.48 -19.92
CA HIS A 201 16.15 2.06 -21.27
C HIS A 201 15.56 3.45 -21.33
N SER A 202 14.44 3.68 -20.64
CA SER A 202 13.69 4.95 -20.74
C SER A 202 14.02 5.94 -19.62
N GLY A 203 14.70 5.50 -18.55
CA GLY A 203 14.95 6.30 -17.36
C GLY A 203 13.68 6.69 -16.59
N LYS A 204 12.52 6.11 -16.91
CA LYS A 204 11.27 6.39 -16.17
C LYS A 204 11.28 5.69 -14.82
N ILE A 205 10.77 6.39 -13.81
CA ILE A 205 10.56 5.82 -12.48
C ILE A 205 9.45 4.78 -12.59
N MET A 206 9.76 3.53 -12.23
CA MET A 206 8.83 2.41 -12.26
C MET A 206 8.19 2.15 -10.90
N GLY A 207 8.91 2.43 -9.82
CA GLY A 207 8.42 2.26 -8.48
C GLY A 207 9.33 2.91 -7.44
N CYS A 208 8.74 3.24 -6.30
CA CYS A 208 9.48 3.79 -5.16
C CYS A 208 8.85 3.29 -3.85
N THR A 209 9.71 2.93 -2.91
CA THR A 209 9.34 2.57 -1.54
C THR A 209 10.12 3.45 -0.58
N LEU A 210 9.43 4.06 0.35
CA LEU A 210 9.99 4.90 1.40
C LEU A 210 9.56 4.31 2.74
N PHE A 211 10.51 3.78 3.51
CA PHE A 211 10.29 3.34 4.87
C PHE A 211 11.15 4.24 5.76
N CYS A 212 10.62 5.38 6.14
CA CYS A 212 11.35 6.43 6.85
C CYS A 212 10.39 7.48 7.41
N ALA A 213 10.89 8.39 8.23
CA ALA A 213 10.14 9.57 8.65
C ALA A 213 9.55 10.33 7.44
N GLU A 214 8.35 10.86 7.59
CA GLU A 214 7.64 11.67 6.58
C GLU A 214 7.37 10.96 5.24
N ALA A 215 7.53 9.63 5.16
CA ALA A 215 7.33 8.87 3.93
C ALA A 215 5.98 9.12 3.23
N PRO A 216 4.82 9.26 3.94
CA PRO A 216 3.54 9.56 3.30
C PRO A 216 3.49 10.90 2.56
N GLU A 217 4.29 11.88 2.99
CA GLU A 217 4.38 13.18 2.33
C GLU A 217 5.33 13.13 1.13
N ILE A 218 6.49 12.50 1.30
CA ILE A 218 7.53 12.43 0.28
C ILE A 218 7.08 11.61 -0.92
N ILE A 219 6.33 10.52 -0.71
CA ILE A 219 5.87 9.64 -1.79
C ILE A 219 4.99 10.39 -2.81
N ASN A 220 4.31 11.47 -2.39
CA ASN A 220 3.51 12.30 -3.28
C ASN A 220 4.37 13.05 -4.30
N ILE A 221 5.59 13.44 -3.95
CA ILE A 221 6.55 14.06 -4.88
C ILE A 221 6.91 13.06 -5.99
N VAL A 222 7.22 11.82 -5.60
CA VAL A 222 7.51 10.73 -6.56
C VAL A 222 6.28 10.43 -7.42
N ALA A 223 5.09 10.40 -6.81
CA ALA A 223 3.83 10.19 -7.53
C ALA A 223 3.59 11.25 -8.60
N MET A 224 3.85 12.52 -8.31
CA MET A 224 3.74 13.62 -9.27
C MET A 224 4.75 13.46 -10.42
N ALA A 225 6.02 13.12 -10.12
CA ALA A 225 7.04 12.87 -11.13
C ALA A 225 6.65 11.69 -12.05
N MET A 226 6.17 10.58 -11.47
CA MET A 226 5.69 9.42 -12.24
C MET A 226 4.48 9.76 -13.10
N LYS A 227 3.47 10.46 -12.54
CA LYS A 227 2.24 10.82 -13.26
C LYS A 227 2.50 11.76 -14.44
N THR A 228 3.50 12.63 -14.33
CA THR A 228 3.93 13.52 -15.41
C THR A 228 4.97 12.89 -16.34
N GLY A 229 5.33 11.62 -16.12
CA GLY A 229 6.25 10.87 -16.98
C GLY A 229 7.69 11.37 -16.93
N GLN A 230 8.12 11.99 -15.84
CA GLN A 230 9.47 12.53 -15.70
C GLN A 230 10.53 11.43 -15.74
N HIS A 231 11.71 11.77 -16.29
CA HIS A 231 12.90 10.98 -16.17
C HIS A 231 13.43 11.03 -14.72
N TYR A 232 14.04 9.97 -14.21
CA TYR A 232 14.50 9.89 -12.81
C TYR A 232 15.45 11.03 -12.42
N THR A 233 16.24 11.54 -13.38
CA THR A 233 17.14 12.68 -13.17
C THR A 233 16.40 13.96 -12.77
N PHE A 234 15.11 14.06 -13.05
CA PHE A 234 14.29 15.18 -12.56
C PHE A 234 14.32 15.26 -11.01
N LEU A 235 14.19 14.13 -10.32
CA LEU A 235 14.28 14.09 -8.86
C LEU A 235 15.73 14.11 -8.38
N ARG A 236 16.66 13.49 -9.11
CA ARG A 236 18.08 13.53 -8.79
C ARG A 236 18.64 14.97 -8.76
N ASP A 237 18.26 15.78 -9.73
CA ASP A 237 18.83 17.13 -9.94
C ASP A 237 17.93 18.25 -9.37
N PHE A 238 16.79 17.90 -8.75
CA PHE A 238 15.86 18.87 -8.19
C PHE A 238 16.45 19.57 -6.95
N ILE A 239 16.16 20.86 -6.81
CA ILE A 239 16.59 21.64 -5.63
C ILE A 239 15.55 21.48 -4.52
N PHE A 240 15.83 20.60 -3.57
CA PHE A 240 15.01 20.45 -2.36
C PHE A 240 15.49 21.41 -1.25
N THR A 241 14.57 21.76 -0.35
CA THR A 241 14.92 22.54 0.84
C THR A 241 15.79 21.71 1.80
N HIS A 242 16.76 22.36 2.47
CA HIS A 242 17.65 21.72 3.43
C HIS A 242 17.45 22.28 4.85
N PRO A 243 17.44 21.47 5.93
CA PRO A 243 17.38 20.01 5.91
C PRO A 243 15.95 19.50 5.79
N SER A 244 15.68 18.58 4.88
CA SER A 244 14.38 17.94 4.70
C SER A 244 14.53 16.43 4.47
N MET A 245 13.47 15.66 4.67
CA MET A 245 13.48 14.25 4.26
C MET A 245 13.43 14.10 2.74
N SER A 246 12.82 15.07 2.05
CA SER A 246 12.67 15.06 0.58
C SER A 246 14.01 15.17 -0.16
N GLU A 247 15.03 15.82 0.41
CA GLU A 247 16.37 15.90 -0.21
C GLU A 247 17.03 14.51 -0.38
N GLY A 248 16.61 13.50 0.39
CA GLY A 248 17.04 12.13 0.20
C GLY A 248 16.67 11.55 -1.16
N LEU A 249 15.73 12.16 -1.88
CA LEU A 249 15.41 11.77 -3.26
C LEU A 249 16.55 12.07 -4.24
N ASN A 250 17.35 13.12 -4.00
CA ASN A 250 18.51 13.39 -4.86
C ASN A 250 19.47 12.20 -4.84
N GLU A 251 19.85 11.74 -3.64
CA GLU A 251 20.79 10.61 -3.47
C GLU A 251 20.14 9.28 -3.87
N LEU A 252 18.85 9.08 -3.55
CA LEU A 252 18.12 7.88 -3.94
C LEU A 252 18.07 7.68 -5.46
N PHE A 253 17.93 8.76 -6.22
CA PHE A 253 17.85 8.73 -7.68
C PHE A 253 19.21 8.99 -8.37
N ASP A 254 20.32 8.96 -7.66
CA ASP A 254 21.67 8.93 -8.26
C ASP A 254 22.03 7.48 -8.64
N ILE A 255 21.48 7.03 -9.80
CA ILE A 255 21.47 5.63 -10.30
C ILE A 255 22.40 5.45 -11.50
#